data_6077d287ad1cf7a0807dda8e50d6ff59
#
_entry.id   6077d287ad1cf7a0807dda8e50d6ff59
#
_cell.length_a   1.000
_cell.length_b   1.000
_cell.length_c   1.000
_cell.angle_alpha   90.00
_cell.angle_beta   90.00
_cell.angle_gamma   90.00
#
_symmetry.space_group_name_H-M   'P 1'
#
loop_
_entity.id
_entity.type
_entity.pdbx_description
1 polymer ?
#
loop_
_entity_poly.entity_id
_entity_poly.type
_entity_poly.pdbx_seq_one_letter_code
_entity_poly.pdbx_strand_id
1 'polypeptide(L)'
;MTVNIELISQTDLADESFYIAINGLEPRAMYCVEMYLSDYYCINAPLLLDHDVIWKSTAIFLSDQDGMIDTSQTTSISGSYKGVSEMGLFFNAKPLKNRKRRLPSSLDRIPLRDCFGVEIKIKLGKDVVAEQSFVRRYMNLGVRYQDIYDKHFQGRLFYDEKLRRAPAVIIVSGSEGRIEKAQNIAQLLSSRGYICLAIAYFGLEGLPQNLERIPIECLEEAKDFLYHHPQVDNTKIGIYGRSKGAELVLAGQSILEDVQCLVLNSPSNVIFEGIKGKLNSHSSSWTYLQKELPYQKFQLGNYLLNKFFGKHIPEDSRAQIDVSKIASPLLLLGSDVDEIWNASSAIDDIISHYKGESILFKKYHETGHMLTIAYQPNHRYRKDWRLLMKESVDSWFATINYFDTHLKNL
;
A
#
# COMPACT_ATOMS: atom_id res chain seq x y z
N MET A 1 -35.52 -10.87 -22.92
CA MET A 1 -34.09 -11.26 -23.04
C MET A 1 -33.53 -11.31 -21.63
N THR A 2 -32.66 -12.26 -21.34
CA THR A 2 -32.02 -12.33 -20.03
C THR A 2 -30.77 -11.45 -20.05
N VAL A 3 -30.65 -10.51 -19.13
CA VAL A 3 -29.44 -9.68 -19.00
C VAL A 3 -28.36 -10.52 -18.38
N ASN A 4 -27.18 -10.56 -19.02
CA ASN A 4 -25.99 -11.26 -18.55
C ASN A 4 -24.94 -10.24 -18.12
N ILE A 5 -24.28 -10.48 -16.99
CA ILE A 5 -23.20 -9.64 -16.43
C ILE A 5 -21.96 -10.51 -16.24
N GLU A 6 -20.86 -10.08 -16.83
CA GLU A 6 -19.57 -10.75 -16.70
C GLU A 6 -18.52 -9.77 -16.16
N LEU A 7 -17.68 -10.23 -15.23
CA LEU A 7 -16.49 -9.52 -14.78
C LEU A 7 -15.28 -10.21 -15.43
N ILE A 8 -14.58 -9.49 -16.28
CA ILE A 8 -13.48 -10.02 -17.09
C ILE A 8 -12.17 -9.46 -16.57
N SER A 9 -11.26 -10.35 -16.17
CA SER A 9 -9.93 -10.05 -15.66
C SER A 9 -8.95 -11.16 -16.01
N GLN A 10 -7.65 -10.88 -15.97
CA GLN A 10 -6.63 -11.93 -16.16
C GLN A 10 -6.52 -12.84 -14.94
N THR A 11 -6.62 -12.27 -13.75
CA THR A 11 -6.62 -13.00 -12.47
C THR A 11 -7.67 -12.40 -11.52
N ASP A 12 -7.98 -13.14 -10.44
CA ASP A 12 -8.88 -12.63 -9.39
C ASP A 12 -8.19 -11.72 -8.38
N LEU A 13 -6.89 -11.42 -8.52
CA LEU A 13 -6.16 -10.61 -7.55
C LEU A 13 -6.62 -9.15 -7.52
N ALA A 14 -6.65 -8.58 -6.33
CA ALA A 14 -7.18 -7.25 -6.05
C ALA A 14 -6.39 -6.09 -6.71
N ASP A 15 -5.15 -6.35 -7.11
CA ASP A 15 -4.24 -5.43 -7.78
C ASP A 15 -4.15 -5.64 -9.30
N GLU A 16 -5.05 -6.45 -9.86
CA GLU A 16 -5.22 -6.63 -11.30
C GLU A 16 -6.45 -5.88 -11.79
N SER A 17 -6.39 -5.35 -13.01
CA SER A 17 -7.54 -4.70 -13.62
C SER A 17 -8.65 -5.69 -14.01
N PHE A 18 -9.84 -5.17 -14.12
CA PHE A 18 -10.99 -5.87 -14.66
C PHE A 18 -11.95 -4.88 -15.35
N TYR A 19 -12.76 -5.39 -16.23
CA TYR A 19 -13.89 -4.65 -16.77
C TYR A 19 -15.19 -5.46 -16.66
N ILE A 20 -16.33 -4.79 -16.82
CA ILE A 20 -17.65 -5.38 -16.74
C ILE A 20 -18.25 -5.35 -18.13
N ALA A 21 -18.62 -6.54 -18.64
CA ALA A 21 -19.39 -6.70 -19.86
C ALA A 21 -20.83 -7.04 -19.51
N ILE A 22 -21.78 -6.32 -20.09
CA ILE A 22 -23.21 -6.45 -19.85
C ILE A 22 -23.91 -6.62 -21.21
N ASN A 23 -24.65 -7.70 -21.37
CA ASN A 23 -25.32 -8.07 -22.61
C ASN A 23 -26.82 -8.27 -22.37
N GLY A 24 -27.63 -8.15 -23.42
CA GLY A 24 -29.08 -8.40 -23.36
C GLY A 24 -29.89 -7.23 -22.81
N LEU A 25 -29.33 -6.02 -22.84
CA LEU A 25 -30.02 -4.79 -22.49
C LEU A 25 -30.92 -4.30 -23.64
N GLU A 26 -31.84 -3.38 -23.35
CA GLU A 26 -32.54 -2.63 -24.41
C GLU A 26 -31.55 -1.74 -25.16
N PRO A 27 -31.52 -1.77 -26.51
CA PRO A 27 -30.65 -0.90 -27.27
C PRO A 27 -30.91 0.59 -27.02
N ARG A 28 -29.82 1.38 -26.96
CA ARG A 28 -29.88 2.86 -26.82
C ARG A 28 -30.67 3.33 -25.61
N ALA A 29 -30.65 2.54 -24.52
CA ALA A 29 -31.29 2.88 -23.26
C ALA A 29 -30.26 3.26 -22.19
N MET A 30 -30.68 4.11 -21.25
CA MET A 30 -29.80 4.58 -20.16
C MET A 30 -29.88 3.65 -18.97
N TYR A 31 -28.75 3.08 -18.57
CA TYR A 31 -28.65 2.19 -17.42
C TYR A 31 -27.75 2.77 -16.34
N CYS A 32 -28.17 2.59 -15.09
CA CYS A 32 -27.30 2.84 -13.93
C CYS A 32 -26.65 1.52 -13.53
N VAL A 33 -25.31 1.46 -13.57
CA VAL A 33 -24.50 0.36 -13.06
C VAL A 33 -24.04 0.76 -11.67
N GLU A 34 -24.44 -0.02 -10.66
CA GLU A 34 -24.01 0.12 -9.28
C GLU A 34 -23.05 -1.01 -8.94
N MET A 35 -21.91 -0.67 -8.31
CA MET A 35 -20.96 -1.64 -7.76
C MET A 35 -20.96 -1.52 -6.24
N TYR A 36 -21.04 -2.66 -5.57
CA TYR A 36 -20.91 -2.79 -4.12
C TYR A 36 -19.75 -3.71 -3.79
N LEU A 37 -18.92 -3.29 -2.83
CA LEU A 37 -17.82 -4.12 -2.32
C LEU A 37 -18.13 -4.48 -0.87
N SER A 38 -18.16 -5.78 -0.57
CA SER A 38 -18.33 -6.32 0.78
C SER A 38 -17.02 -6.96 1.25
N ASP A 39 -16.76 -6.92 2.55
CA ASP A 39 -15.52 -7.44 3.14
C ASP A 39 -14.25 -6.79 2.56
N TYR A 40 -14.41 -5.60 2.01
CA TYR A 40 -13.34 -4.89 1.29
C TYR A 40 -12.46 -4.11 2.25
N TYR A 41 -11.15 -4.34 2.17
CA TYR A 41 -10.12 -3.58 2.86
C TYR A 41 -9.32 -2.74 1.86
N CYS A 42 -9.24 -1.43 2.13
CA CYS A 42 -8.44 -0.50 1.36
C CYS A 42 -7.29 0.05 2.21
N ILE A 43 -6.05 -0.13 1.76
CA ILE A 43 -4.85 0.37 2.47
C ILE A 43 -4.86 1.90 2.64
N ASN A 44 -5.55 2.62 1.75
CA ASN A 44 -5.70 4.07 1.80
C ASN A 44 -6.79 4.55 2.76
N ALA A 45 -7.66 3.65 3.19
CA ALA A 45 -8.69 3.98 4.16
C ALA A 45 -8.09 4.24 5.55
N PRO A 46 -8.77 5.05 6.40
CA PRO A 46 -8.39 5.19 7.78
C PRO A 46 -8.36 3.83 8.49
N LEU A 47 -7.31 3.57 9.28
CA LEU A 47 -7.16 2.31 10.02
C LEU A 47 -8.37 1.97 10.91
N LEU A 48 -9.02 2.99 11.43
CA LEU A 48 -10.22 2.86 12.27
C LEU A 48 -11.50 2.59 11.48
N LEU A 49 -11.50 2.65 10.15
CA LEU A 49 -12.71 2.31 9.37
C LEU A 49 -13.03 0.84 9.57
N ASP A 50 -14.30 0.56 9.90
CA ASP A 50 -14.76 -0.82 10.07
C ASP A 50 -14.73 -1.56 8.73
N HIS A 51 -14.17 -2.77 8.73
CA HIS A 51 -14.02 -3.58 7.52
C HIS A 51 -15.35 -4.17 7.00
N ASP A 52 -16.40 -4.18 7.84
CA ASP A 52 -17.74 -4.64 7.43
C ASP A 52 -18.55 -3.54 6.71
N VAL A 53 -17.95 -2.36 6.53
CA VAL A 53 -18.61 -1.28 5.79
C VAL A 53 -18.63 -1.62 4.31
N ILE A 54 -19.83 -1.62 3.72
CA ILE A 54 -19.99 -1.76 2.28
C ILE A 54 -19.48 -0.49 1.58
N TRP A 55 -18.70 -0.70 0.52
CA TRP A 55 -18.28 0.37 -0.37
C TRP A 55 -19.20 0.39 -1.59
N LYS A 56 -19.45 1.57 -2.14
CA LYS A 56 -20.35 1.76 -3.30
C LYS A 56 -19.77 2.75 -4.29
N SER A 57 -20.00 2.46 -5.57
CA SER A 57 -19.88 3.40 -6.68
C SER A 57 -21.04 3.22 -7.64
N THR A 58 -21.27 4.24 -8.49
CA THR A 58 -22.30 4.22 -9.51
C THR A 58 -21.82 4.86 -10.79
N ALA A 59 -22.29 4.40 -11.94
CA ALA A 59 -22.07 5.05 -13.22
C ALA A 59 -23.28 4.88 -14.13
N ILE A 60 -23.57 5.89 -14.93
CA ILE A 60 -24.64 5.86 -15.91
C ILE A 60 -24.04 5.69 -17.30
N PHE A 61 -24.52 4.69 -18.02
CA PHE A 61 -24.11 4.35 -19.37
C PHE A 61 -25.30 4.33 -20.33
N LEU A 62 -25.02 4.61 -21.60
CA LEU A 62 -25.94 4.36 -22.70
C LEU A 62 -25.54 3.03 -23.34
N SER A 63 -26.45 2.05 -23.41
CA SER A 63 -26.23 0.82 -24.16
C SER A 63 -26.05 1.13 -25.65
N ASP A 64 -25.31 0.33 -26.34
CA ASP A 64 -25.12 0.42 -27.80
C ASP A 64 -26.34 -0.06 -28.57
N GLN A 65 -26.21 -0.14 -29.93
CA GLN A 65 -27.28 -0.62 -30.79
C GLN A 65 -27.62 -2.11 -30.64
N ASP A 66 -26.70 -2.89 -30.04
CA ASP A 66 -26.85 -4.32 -29.80
C ASP A 66 -27.27 -4.64 -28.35
N GLY A 67 -27.55 -3.57 -27.53
CA GLY A 67 -27.94 -3.70 -26.14
C GLY A 67 -26.77 -4.13 -25.24
N MET A 68 -25.56 -3.61 -25.50
CA MET A 68 -24.35 -3.94 -24.76
C MET A 68 -23.77 -2.74 -24.03
N ILE A 69 -23.11 -2.99 -22.92
CA ILE A 69 -22.24 -2.04 -22.20
C ILE A 69 -20.94 -2.79 -21.85
N ASP A 70 -19.80 -2.24 -22.29
CA ASP A 70 -18.47 -2.66 -21.91
C ASP A 70 -17.76 -1.49 -21.20
N THR A 71 -17.49 -1.62 -19.90
CA THR A 71 -16.94 -0.51 -19.11
C THR A 71 -15.51 -0.11 -19.51
N SER A 72 -14.81 -0.96 -20.29
CA SER A 72 -13.49 -0.63 -20.84
C SER A 72 -13.57 0.28 -22.07
N GLN A 73 -14.74 0.35 -22.73
CA GLN A 73 -14.94 1.08 -23.99
C GLN A 73 -16.10 2.09 -23.92
N THR A 74 -17.16 1.74 -23.18
CA THR A 74 -18.36 2.57 -23.07
C THR A 74 -18.12 3.77 -22.13
N THR A 75 -18.48 4.95 -22.59
CA THR A 75 -18.34 6.19 -21.80
C THR A 75 -19.37 6.23 -20.67
N SER A 76 -18.91 6.35 -19.42
CA SER A 76 -19.76 6.76 -18.31
C SER A 76 -20.16 8.23 -18.48
N ILE A 77 -21.46 8.49 -18.53
CA ILE A 77 -22.02 9.83 -18.74
C ILE A 77 -22.04 10.61 -17.42
N SER A 78 -22.32 9.94 -16.30
CA SER A 78 -22.39 10.53 -14.96
C SER A 78 -22.28 9.46 -13.87
N GLY A 79 -22.18 9.89 -12.62
CA GLY A 79 -22.07 9.02 -11.45
C GLY A 79 -20.81 9.29 -10.65
N SER A 80 -20.18 8.26 -10.12
CA SER A 80 -18.93 8.36 -9.35
C SER A 80 -17.75 8.83 -10.21
N TYR A 81 -17.83 8.63 -11.52
CA TYR A 81 -16.84 9.13 -12.50
C TYR A 81 -17.52 9.41 -13.85
N LYS A 82 -16.78 10.06 -14.76
CA LYS A 82 -17.18 10.32 -16.16
C LYS A 82 -16.08 9.86 -17.11
N GLY A 83 -16.50 9.44 -18.34
CA GLY A 83 -15.61 9.00 -19.42
C GLY A 83 -15.34 7.49 -19.40
N VAL A 84 -14.40 7.03 -20.21
CA VAL A 84 -14.06 5.61 -20.34
C VAL A 84 -13.02 5.24 -19.29
N SER A 85 -13.26 4.16 -18.56
CA SER A 85 -12.28 3.54 -17.66
C SER A 85 -12.78 2.17 -17.18
N GLU A 86 -12.00 1.12 -17.44
CA GLU A 86 -12.29 -0.24 -16.97
C GLU A 86 -12.44 -0.31 -15.45
N MET A 87 -11.54 0.35 -14.70
CA MET A 87 -11.53 0.36 -13.24
C MET A 87 -12.26 1.57 -12.63
N GLY A 88 -12.96 2.37 -13.44
CA GLY A 88 -13.58 3.61 -12.98
C GLY A 88 -14.58 3.43 -11.84
N LEU A 89 -15.42 2.38 -11.89
CA LEU A 89 -16.33 2.02 -10.78
C LEU A 89 -15.54 1.63 -9.53
N PHE A 90 -14.55 0.75 -9.65
CA PHE A 90 -13.79 0.24 -8.51
C PHE A 90 -12.98 1.35 -7.84
N PHE A 91 -12.18 2.09 -8.60
CA PHE A 91 -11.32 3.15 -8.07
C PHE A 91 -12.10 4.30 -7.41
N ASN A 92 -13.32 4.56 -7.85
CA ASN A 92 -14.18 5.61 -7.30
C ASN A 92 -15.19 5.11 -6.26
N ALA A 93 -15.08 3.85 -5.80
CA ALA A 93 -15.93 3.34 -4.72
C ALA A 93 -15.62 4.05 -3.40
N LYS A 94 -16.66 4.31 -2.60
CA LYS A 94 -16.57 4.98 -1.29
C LYS A 94 -17.35 4.19 -0.23
N PRO A 95 -16.88 4.19 1.02
CA PRO A 95 -17.64 3.56 2.09
C PRO A 95 -18.98 4.26 2.27
N LEU A 96 -20.06 3.48 2.33
CA LEU A 96 -21.43 3.99 2.53
C LEU A 96 -21.63 4.61 3.91
N LYS A 97 -20.88 4.15 4.90
CA LYS A 97 -20.93 4.61 6.29
C LYS A 97 -19.51 4.81 6.81
N ASN A 98 -19.31 5.80 7.63
CA ASN A 98 -18.05 6.02 8.35
C ASN A 98 -18.15 5.41 9.75
N ARG A 99 -18.38 4.08 9.82
CA ARG A 99 -18.39 3.34 11.08
C ARG A 99 -16.96 3.07 11.52
N LYS A 100 -16.64 3.43 12.77
CA LYS A 100 -15.32 3.18 13.36
C LYS A 100 -15.33 1.88 14.14
N ARG A 101 -14.27 1.11 14.01
CA ARG A 101 -14.00 -0.08 14.81
C ARG A 101 -13.03 0.22 15.96
N ARG A 102 -13.05 -0.61 16.98
CA ARG A 102 -11.97 -0.67 17.97
C ARG A 102 -10.82 -1.50 17.37
N LEU A 103 -9.61 -1.01 17.50
CA LEU A 103 -8.44 -1.77 17.06
C LEU A 103 -8.14 -2.89 18.04
N PRO A 104 -7.90 -4.12 17.58
CA PRO A 104 -7.42 -5.20 18.42
C PRO A 104 -6.06 -4.86 19.02
N SER A 105 -5.80 -5.28 20.24
CA SER A 105 -4.49 -5.09 20.90
C SER A 105 -3.49 -6.20 20.57
N SER A 106 -3.95 -7.38 20.18
CA SER A 106 -3.10 -8.55 19.90
C SER A 106 -3.16 -8.94 18.41
N LEU A 107 -2.08 -9.53 17.91
CA LEU A 107 -1.90 -9.91 16.52
C LEU A 107 -2.95 -10.91 16.05
N ASP A 108 -3.21 -11.95 16.83
CA ASP A 108 -4.18 -13.02 16.54
C ASP A 108 -5.62 -12.53 16.35
N ARG A 109 -5.95 -11.35 16.91
CA ARG A 109 -7.27 -10.73 16.75
C ARG A 109 -7.36 -9.73 15.59
N ILE A 110 -6.25 -9.48 14.90
CA ILE A 110 -6.28 -8.63 13.71
C ILE A 110 -6.90 -9.43 12.55
N PRO A 111 -8.04 -8.97 12.00
CA PRO A 111 -8.69 -9.68 10.91
C PRO A 111 -7.77 -9.85 9.71
N LEU A 112 -7.80 -11.02 9.13
CA LEU A 112 -7.25 -11.32 7.83
C LEU A 112 -8.40 -11.76 6.92
N ARG A 113 -8.48 -11.16 5.75
CA ARG A 113 -9.40 -11.55 4.69
C ARG A 113 -8.57 -11.97 3.48
N ASP A 114 -8.91 -13.11 2.89
CA ASP A 114 -8.26 -13.62 1.68
C ASP A 114 -8.95 -13.13 0.41
N CYS A 115 -10.20 -12.67 0.51
CA CYS A 115 -11.01 -12.19 -0.60
C CYS A 115 -12.04 -11.14 -0.16
N PHE A 116 -12.71 -10.55 -1.14
CA PHE A 116 -13.84 -9.64 -0.97
C PHE A 116 -14.87 -9.87 -2.07
N GLY A 117 -16.13 -9.52 -1.77
CA GLY A 117 -17.24 -9.61 -2.72
C GLY A 117 -17.34 -8.35 -3.59
N VAL A 118 -17.69 -8.55 -4.86
CA VAL A 118 -18.05 -7.50 -5.82
C VAL A 118 -19.45 -7.82 -6.34
N GLU A 119 -20.44 -7.04 -5.93
CA GLU A 119 -21.81 -7.15 -6.43
C GLU A 119 -22.07 -6.05 -7.45
N ILE A 120 -22.57 -6.40 -8.62
CA ILE A 120 -22.96 -5.48 -9.69
C ILE A 120 -24.48 -5.53 -9.83
N LYS A 121 -25.13 -4.36 -9.78
CA LYS A 121 -26.56 -4.19 -10.04
C LYS A 121 -26.77 -3.27 -11.24
N ILE A 122 -27.59 -3.72 -12.16
CA ILE A 122 -28.00 -2.97 -13.35
C ILE A 122 -29.41 -2.46 -13.14
N LYS A 123 -29.62 -1.16 -13.29
CA LYS A 123 -30.93 -0.52 -13.10
C LYS A 123 -31.37 0.21 -14.35
N LEU A 124 -32.63 0.01 -14.70
CA LEU A 124 -33.36 0.85 -15.67
C LEU A 124 -34.36 1.72 -14.88
N GLY A 125 -34.10 3.02 -14.81
CA GLY A 125 -34.81 3.90 -13.90
C GLY A 125 -34.64 3.52 -12.42
N LYS A 126 -35.70 3.07 -11.77
CA LYS A 126 -35.70 2.62 -10.37
C LYS A 126 -35.59 1.10 -10.22
N ASP A 127 -35.84 0.36 -11.28
CA ASP A 127 -35.97 -1.09 -11.24
C ASP A 127 -34.61 -1.76 -11.45
N VAL A 128 -34.29 -2.77 -10.64
CA VAL A 128 -33.13 -3.64 -10.82
C VAL A 128 -33.52 -4.68 -11.88
N VAL A 129 -32.85 -4.63 -13.04
CA VAL A 129 -33.10 -5.54 -14.16
C VAL A 129 -32.17 -6.74 -14.17
N ALA A 130 -31.02 -6.63 -13.53
CA ALA A 130 -30.07 -7.73 -13.31
C ALA A 130 -29.14 -7.44 -12.13
N GLU A 131 -28.67 -8.51 -11.48
CA GLU A 131 -27.62 -8.45 -10.49
C GLU A 131 -26.74 -9.69 -10.56
N GLN A 132 -25.45 -9.54 -10.28
CA GLN A 132 -24.48 -10.60 -10.26
C GLN A 132 -23.40 -10.33 -9.22
N SER A 133 -22.95 -11.37 -8.53
CA SER A 133 -21.87 -11.32 -7.54
C SER A 133 -20.64 -12.07 -8.03
N PHE A 134 -19.48 -11.48 -7.74
CA PHE A 134 -18.16 -12.01 -8.05
C PHE A 134 -17.29 -11.95 -6.80
N VAL A 135 -16.17 -12.70 -6.83
CA VAL A 135 -15.15 -12.68 -5.77
C VAL A 135 -13.83 -12.19 -6.34
N ARG A 136 -13.20 -11.26 -5.63
CA ARG A 136 -11.81 -10.82 -5.88
C ARG A 136 -10.96 -11.21 -4.68
N ARG A 137 -9.65 -11.40 -4.87
CA ARG A 137 -8.77 -11.96 -3.85
C ARG A 137 -7.63 -11.03 -3.47
N TYR A 138 -7.32 -11.01 -2.18
CA TYR A 138 -6.07 -10.40 -1.69
C TYR A 138 -4.89 -11.36 -1.81
N MET A 139 -5.15 -12.67 -1.81
CA MET A 139 -4.13 -13.68 -1.99
C MET A 139 -4.67 -14.92 -2.70
N ASN A 140 -3.80 -15.64 -3.41
CA ASN A 140 -4.13 -16.90 -4.08
C ASN A 140 -4.52 -18.00 -3.07
N LEU A 141 -5.34 -18.94 -3.51
CA LEU A 141 -5.84 -20.05 -2.67
C LEU A 141 -4.73 -20.92 -2.05
N GLY A 142 -3.55 -20.99 -2.68
CA GLY A 142 -2.39 -21.74 -2.19
C GLY A 142 -1.60 -21.05 -1.07
N VAL A 143 -1.80 -19.76 -0.88
CA VAL A 143 -1.07 -18.98 0.13
C VAL A 143 -1.60 -19.31 1.53
N ARG A 144 -0.68 -19.54 2.46
CA ARG A 144 -0.91 -19.74 3.90
C ARG A 144 -0.32 -18.60 4.68
N TYR A 145 -0.68 -18.51 5.94
CA TYR A 145 -0.06 -17.54 6.85
C TYR A 145 0.22 -18.15 8.22
N GLN A 146 1.18 -17.55 8.91
CA GLN A 146 1.56 -17.89 10.27
C GLN A 146 1.86 -16.61 11.05
N ASP A 147 1.32 -16.48 12.25
CA ASP A 147 1.65 -15.39 13.18
C ASP A 147 3.01 -15.65 13.83
N ILE A 148 3.85 -14.62 13.88
CA ILE A 148 5.22 -14.65 14.41
C ILE A 148 5.31 -13.65 15.56
N TYR A 149 5.93 -14.08 16.64
CA TYR A 149 6.13 -13.26 17.83
C TYR A 149 7.63 -13.25 18.15
N ASP A 150 8.24 -12.09 18.07
CA ASP A 150 9.64 -11.89 18.39
C ASP A 150 9.80 -10.75 19.40
N LYS A 151 11.00 -10.46 19.82
CA LYS A 151 11.31 -9.50 20.89
C LYS A 151 10.93 -8.07 20.52
N HIS A 152 11.30 -7.62 19.32
CA HIS A 152 11.10 -6.24 18.87
C HIS A 152 10.12 -6.09 17.72
N PHE A 153 9.55 -7.20 17.22
CA PHE A 153 8.45 -7.17 16.26
C PHE A 153 7.46 -8.29 16.52
N GLN A 154 6.24 -8.09 16.03
CA GLN A 154 5.27 -9.16 15.79
C GLN A 154 4.92 -9.12 14.32
N GLY A 155 4.69 -10.26 13.70
CA GLY A 155 4.52 -10.31 12.26
C GLY A 155 3.60 -11.41 11.80
N ARG A 156 3.27 -11.35 10.52
CA ARG A 156 2.52 -12.40 9.83
C ARG A 156 3.29 -12.80 8.59
N LEU A 157 3.73 -14.04 8.57
CA LEU A 157 4.41 -14.66 7.43
C LEU A 157 3.36 -15.19 6.45
N PHE A 158 3.48 -14.83 5.16
CA PHE A 158 2.66 -15.34 4.07
C PHE A 158 3.54 -16.12 3.12
N TYR A 159 3.12 -17.33 2.73
CA TYR A 159 3.89 -18.22 1.87
C TYR A 159 3.00 -19.24 1.16
N ASP A 160 3.38 -19.67 -0.03
CA ASP A 160 2.80 -20.86 -0.66
C ASP A 160 3.58 -22.09 -0.19
N GLU A 161 2.88 -23.08 0.38
CA GLU A 161 3.48 -24.33 0.87
C GLU A 161 4.26 -25.12 -0.19
N LYS A 162 3.99 -24.86 -1.47
CA LYS A 162 4.67 -25.52 -2.59
C LYS A 162 6.04 -24.93 -2.90
N LEU A 163 6.32 -23.70 -2.46
CA LEU A 163 7.59 -23.04 -2.70
C LEU A 163 8.74 -23.76 -2.00
N ARG A 164 9.88 -23.77 -2.65
CA ARG A 164 11.15 -24.28 -2.12
C ARG A 164 12.24 -23.30 -2.49
N ARG A 165 13.00 -22.81 -1.50
CA ARG A 165 14.05 -21.80 -1.68
C ARG A 165 13.56 -20.59 -2.47
N ALA A 166 12.48 -19.97 -2.00
CA ALA A 166 11.89 -18.81 -2.62
C ALA A 166 12.49 -17.50 -2.07
N PRO A 167 12.51 -16.42 -2.87
CA PRO A 167 12.90 -15.12 -2.39
C PRO A 167 11.92 -14.61 -1.33
N ALA A 168 12.41 -13.79 -0.41
CA ALA A 168 11.60 -13.25 0.67
C ALA A 168 11.60 -11.72 0.70
N VAL A 169 10.49 -11.15 1.21
CA VAL A 169 10.34 -9.70 1.38
C VAL A 169 9.79 -9.38 2.78
N ILE A 170 10.50 -8.53 3.52
CA ILE A 170 10.01 -7.93 4.76
C ILE A 170 9.19 -6.69 4.38
N ILE A 171 7.97 -6.57 4.91
CA ILE A 171 7.09 -5.43 4.64
C ILE A 171 6.89 -4.62 5.91
N VAL A 172 7.29 -3.34 5.86
CA VAL A 172 7.26 -2.38 6.95
C VAL A 172 6.29 -1.26 6.61
N SER A 173 5.19 -1.16 7.35
CA SER A 173 4.21 -0.08 7.17
C SER A 173 4.64 1.23 7.84
N GLY A 174 3.82 2.28 7.73
CA GLY A 174 4.17 3.62 8.19
C GLY A 174 3.88 3.90 9.67
N SER A 175 3.49 5.14 9.97
CA SER A 175 3.23 5.64 11.34
C SER A 175 2.08 4.97 12.09
N GLU A 176 1.35 4.09 11.46
CA GLU A 176 0.41 3.18 12.12
C GLU A 176 1.09 2.03 12.88
N GLY A 177 2.32 1.63 12.49
CA GLY A 177 3.18 0.64 13.15
C GLY A 177 2.63 -0.77 13.28
N ARG A 178 1.34 -0.93 13.02
CA ARG A 178 0.59 -2.18 13.09
C ARG A 178 0.70 -2.93 11.76
N ILE A 179 0.15 -4.14 11.71
CA ILE A 179 0.32 -5.04 10.59
C ILE A 179 -0.71 -4.84 9.46
N GLU A 180 -1.87 -4.21 9.73
CA GLU A 180 -3.02 -4.26 8.83
C GLU A 180 -2.72 -3.78 7.39
N LYS A 181 -1.88 -2.76 7.24
CA LYS A 181 -1.49 -2.28 5.90
C LYS A 181 -0.36 -3.12 5.30
N ALA A 182 0.62 -3.50 6.10
CA ALA A 182 1.72 -4.35 5.66
C ALA A 182 1.22 -5.71 5.18
N GLN A 183 0.27 -6.33 5.88
CA GLN A 183 -0.27 -7.64 5.50
C GLN A 183 -0.99 -7.62 4.15
N ASN A 184 -1.66 -6.52 3.78
CA ASN A 184 -2.33 -6.44 2.47
C ASN A 184 -1.32 -6.44 1.30
N ILE A 185 -0.18 -5.77 1.48
CA ILE A 185 0.95 -5.82 0.54
C ILE A 185 1.55 -7.24 0.51
N ALA A 186 1.77 -7.83 1.68
CA ALA A 186 2.34 -9.16 1.82
C ALA A 186 1.50 -10.25 1.13
N GLN A 187 0.17 -10.18 1.25
CA GLN A 187 -0.77 -11.09 0.59
C GLN A 187 -0.63 -11.07 -0.94
N LEU A 188 -0.51 -9.89 -1.52
CA LEU A 188 -0.39 -9.74 -2.98
C LEU A 188 0.98 -10.16 -3.50
N LEU A 189 2.06 -9.83 -2.78
CA LEU A 189 3.40 -10.26 -3.15
C LEU A 189 3.59 -11.77 -2.97
N SER A 190 3.03 -12.37 -1.91
CA SER A 190 3.11 -13.82 -1.71
C SER A 190 2.38 -14.61 -2.81
N SER A 191 1.32 -14.02 -3.37
CA SER A 191 0.62 -14.58 -4.52
C SER A 191 1.44 -14.58 -5.82
N ARG A 192 2.58 -13.90 -5.80
CA ARG A 192 3.55 -13.80 -6.90
C ARG A 192 4.83 -14.62 -6.65
N GLY A 193 4.81 -15.53 -5.68
CA GLY A 193 5.91 -16.45 -5.42
C GLY A 193 6.99 -15.92 -4.48
N TYR A 194 6.69 -14.92 -3.66
CA TYR A 194 7.54 -14.48 -2.56
C TYR A 194 7.10 -15.10 -1.24
N ILE A 195 8.02 -15.26 -0.32
CA ILE A 195 7.72 -15.43 1.10
C ILE A 195 7.72 -14.05 1.74
N CYS A 196 6.59 -13.62 2.29
CA CYS A 196 6.41 -12.25 2.73
C CYS A 196 6.18 -12.16 4.23
N LEU A 197 7.03 -11.43 4.95
CA LEU A 197 6.89 -11.17 6.37
C LEU A 197 6.41 -9.73 6.59
N ALA A 198 5.12 -9.56 6.88
CA ALA A 198 4.57 -8.29 7.31
C ALA A 198 4.87 -8.10 8.80
N ILE A 199 5.51 -6.98 9.18
CA ILE A 199 5.87 -6.71 10.58
C ILE A 199 5.10 -5.53 11.17
N ALA A 200 4.71 -5.68 12.44
CA ALA A 200 4.32 -4.62 13.34
C ALA A 200 5.49 -4.37 14.31
N TYR A 201 5.93 -3.13 14.44
CA TYR A 201 7.05 -2.74 15.29
C TYR A 201 6.63 -1.86 16.48
N PHE A 202 5.36 -1.45 16.53
CA PHE A 202 4.68 -0.86 17.69
C PHE A 202 3.16 -0.99 17.59
N GLY A 203 2.44 -0.63 18.68
CA GLY A 203 0.98 -0.54 18.69
C GLY A 203 0.24 -1.86 18.93
N LEU A 204 0.96 -2.94 19.23
CA LEU A 204 0.41 -4.22 19.68
C LEU A 204 0.86 -4.53 21.11
N GLU A 205 0.14 -5.43 21.77
CA GLU A 205 0.50 -5.93 23.10
C GLU A 205 1.89 -6.61 23.06
N GLY A 206 2.74 -6.30 24.04
CA GLY A 206 4.13 -6.77 24.04
C GLY A 206 5.13 -5.90 23.25
N LEU A 207 4.65 -4.95 22.44
CA LEU A 207 5.47 -3.98 21.71
C LEU A 207 5.31 -2.56 22.30
N PRO A 208 6.20 -1.61 21.99
CA PRO A 208 6.00 -0.20 22.30
C PRO A 208 4.62 0.26 21.84
N GLN A 209 3.92 1.05 22.65
CA GLN A 209 2.55 1.48 22.32
C GLN A 209 2.49 2.75 21.47
N ASN A 210 3.60 3.47 21.37
CA ASN A 210 3.73 4.69 20.60
C ASN A 210 4.90 4.59 19.64
N LEU A 211 4.91 5.42 18.61
CA LEU A 211 6.02 5.55 17.69
C LEU A 211 7.13 6.40 18.33
N GLU A 212 7.78 5.89 19.33
CA GLU A 212 8.90 6.54 20.02
C GLU A 212 9.89 5.50 20.54
N ARG A 213 11.19 5.76 20.33
CA ARG A 213 12.29 4.90 20.79
C ARG A 213 12.15 3.44 20.35
N ILE A 214 11.67 3.22 19.14
CA ILE A 214 11.54 1.88 18.58
C ILE A 214 12.95 1.35 18.23
N PRO A 215 13.30 0.14 18.67
CA PRO A 215 14.57 -0.49 18.29
C PRO A 215 14.62 -0.81 16.79
N ILE A 216 15.63 -0.31 16.08
CA ILE A 216 15.86 -0.68 14.66
C ILE A 216 16.23 -2.15 14.53
N GLU A 217 16.62 -2.81 15.61
CA GLU A 217 16.90 -4.24 15.73
C GLU A 217 15.68 -5.10 15.31
N CYS A 218 14.48 -4.56 15.29
CA CYS A 218 13.31 -5.24 14.73
C CYS A 218 13.51 -5.66 13.26
N LEU A 219 14.31 -4.93 12.48
CA LEU A 219 14.65 -5.30 11.10
C LEU A 219 15.65 -6.43 11.04
N GLU A 220 16.66 -6.41 11.93
CA GLU A 220 17.66 -7.47 12.05
C GLU A 220 17.00 -8.78 12.47
N GLU A 221 16.17 -8.77 13.51
CA GLU A 221 15.40 -9.94 13.96
C GLU A 221 14.48 -10.49 12.86
N ALA A 222 13.80 -9.61 12.10
CA ALA A 222 12.96 -10.04 10.98
C ALA A 222 13.78 -10.66 9.83
N LYS A 223 14.97 -10.11 9.54
CA LYS A 223 15.91 -10.68 8.57
C LYS A 223 16.41 -12.05 9.04
N ASP A 224 16.82 -12.16 10.30
CA ASP A 224 17.31 -13.41 10.90
C ASP A 224 16.23 -14.50 10.91
N PHE A 225 14.98 -14.15 11.21
CA PHE A 225 13.87 -15.08 11.12
C PHE A 225 13.74 -15.66 9.71
N LEU A 226 13.76 -14.80 8.67
CA LEU A 226 13.67 -15.24 7.28
C LEU A 226 14.93 -16.01 6.83
N TYR A 227 16.10 -15.58 7.26
CA TYR A 227 17.37 -16.24 6.94
C TYR A 227 17.40 -17.71 7.37
N HIS A 228 16.80 -18.04 8.50
CA HIS A 228 16.71 -19.38 9.05
C HIS A 228 15.45 -20.13 8.61
N HIS A 229 14.53 -19.51 7.88
CA HIS A 229 13.29 -20.17 7.45
C HIS A 229 13.56 -21.16 6.32
N PRO A 230 13.12 -22.45 6.42
CA PRO A 230 13.56 -23.55 5.53
C PRO A 230 13.14 -23.38 4.06
N GLN A 231 12.10 -22.58 3.78
CA GLN A 231 11.64 -22.33 2.41
C GLN A 231 12.27 -21.08 1.78
N VAL A 232 12.99 -20.26 2.55
CA VAL A 232 13.59 -19.00 2.05
C VAL A 232 14.94 -19.28 1.39
N ASP A 233 15.17 -18.64 0.25
CA ASP A 233 16.51 -18.43 -0.27
C ASP A 233 17.13 -17.25 0.49
N ASN A 234 17.96 -17.55 1.47
CA ASN A 234 18.52 -16.55 2.38
C ASN A 234 19.48 -15.55 1.71
N THR A 235 19.88 -15.78 0.47
CA THR A 235 20.62 -14.81 -0.35
C THR A 235 19.69 -13.82 -1.08
N LYS A 236 18.37 -14.00 -1.00
CA LYS A 236 17.36 -13.27 -1.75
C LYS A 236 16.29 -12.67 -0.83
N ILE A 237 16.74 -11.85 0.10
CA ILE A 237 15.85 -11.13 1.03
C ILE A 237 15.85 -9.65 0.67
N GLY A 238 14.68 -9.10 0.39
CA GLY A 238 14.45 -7.67 0.17
C GLY A 238 13.58 -7.06 1.26
N ILE A 239 13.54 -5.72 1.33
CA ILE A 239 12.66 -4.99 2.25
C ILE A 239 11.83 -3.96 1.48
N TYR A 240 10.54 -3.91 1.78
CA TYR A 240 9.63 -2.83 1.40
C TYR A 240 9.33 -1.96 2.61
N GLY A 241 9.61 -0.67 2.53
CA GLY A 241 9.25 0.31 3.56
C GLY A 241 8.35 1.41 3.02
N ARG A 242 7.40 1.88 3.84
CA ARG A 242 6.49 2.96 3.47
C ARG A 242 6.42 4.04 4.55
N SER A 243 6.54 5.33 4.16
CA SER A 243 6.41 6.46 5.09
C SER A 243 7.40 6.33 6.27
N LYS A 244 6.94 6.35 7.52
CA LYS A 244 7.81 6.08 8.69
C LYS A 244 8.48 4.70 8.65
N GLY A 245 7.88 3.73 7.98
CA GLY A 245 8.55 2.45 7.72
C GLY A 245 9.67 2.56 6.69
N ALA A 246 9.56 3.45 5.70
CA ALA A 246 10.68 3.72 4.78
C ALA A 246 11.83 4.45 5.50
N GLU A 247 11.51 5.38 6.42
CA GLU A 247 12.50 6.02 7.30
C GLU A 247 13.19 5.01 8.21
N LEU A 248 12.42 4.08 8.83
CA LEU A 248 12.96 2.99 9.65
C LEU A 248 13.93 2.11 8.84
N VAL A 249 13.51 1.69 7.65
CA VAL A 249 14.33 0.84 6.78
C VAL A 249 15.61 1.56 6.36
N LEU A 250 15.51 2.81 5.93
CA LEU A 250 16.69 3.58 5.50
C LEU A 250 17.66 3.82 6.67
N ALA A 251 17.15 4.23 7.85
CA ALA A 251 17.96 4.39 9.05
C ALA A 251 18.58 3.06 9.53
N GLY A 252 17.78 1.98 9.49
CA GLY A 252 18.28 0.65 9.86
C GLY A 252 19.39 0.17 8.92
N GLN A 253 19.20 0.25 7.62
CA GLN A 253 20.19 -0.21 6.65
C GLN A 253 21.47 0.65 6.60
N SER A 254 21.42 1.87 7.10
CA SER A 254 22.65 2.68 7.29
C SER A 254 23.51 2.22 8.47
N ILE A 255 23.03 1.30 9.30
CA ILE A 255 23.66 0.83 10.55
C ILE A 255 23.81 -0.69 10.57
N LEU A 256 22.78 -1.42 10.10
CA LEU A 256 22.72 -2.89 10.09
C LEU A 256 23.33 -3.46 8.81
N GLU A 257 23.44 -4.79 8.74
CA GLU A 257 23.86 -5.47 7.52
C GLU A 257 22.85 -5.31 6.38
N ASP A 258 23.37 -5.11 5.17
CA ASP A 258 22.58 -4.98 3.95
C ASP A 258 21.73 -6.23 3.63
N VAL A 259 20.66 -5.98 2.89
CA VAL A 259 19.82 -6.99 2.23
C VAL A 259 19.99 -6.91 0.71
N GLN A 260 19.37 -7.82 -0.04
CA GLN A 260 19.55 -7.90 -1.48
C GLN A 260 19.01 -6.66 -2.24
N CYS A 261 17.92 -6.04 -1.79
CA CYS A 261 17.42 -4.80 -2.36
C CYS A 261 16.36 -4.13 -1.45
N LEU A 262 16.13 -2.85 -1.66
CA LEU A 262 15.17 -2.05 -0.91
C LEU A 262 14.19 -1.34 -1.84
N VAL A 263 12.92 -1.33 -1.47
CA VAL A 263 11.88 -0.48 -2.07
C VAL A 263 11.34 0.47 -1.01
N LEU A 264 11.52 1.77 -1.20
CA LEU A 264 11.16 2.81 -0.24
C LEU A 264 10.09 3.73 -0.84
N ASN A 265 8.90 3.66 -0.26
CA ASN A 265 7.75 4.43 -0.70
C ASN A 265 7.54 5.63 0.23
N SER A 266 7.55 6.84 -0.33
CA SER A 266 7.53 8.12 0.39
C SER A 266 8.62 8.19 1.46
N PRO A 267 9.92 8.05 1.10
CA PRO A 267 11.02 8.08 2.06
C PRO A 267 11.26 9.45 2.66
N SER A 268 11.97 9.47 3.78
CA SER A 268 12.59 10.65 4.37
C SER A 268 14.11 10.45 4.39
N ASN A 269 14.88 11.50 4.14
CA ASN A 269 16.34 11.52 4.26
C ASN A 269 16.83 11.83 5.68
N VAL A 270 15.89 12.19 6.60
CA VAL A 270 16.16 12.47 8.02
C VAL A 270 15.30 11.60 8.92
N ILE A 271 15.78 11.35 10.13
CA ILE A 271 14.99 10.74 11.19
C ILE A 271 14.16 11.85 11.85
N PHE A 272 12.84 11.71 11.81
CA PHE A 272 11.94 12.60 12.52
C PHE A 272 11.69 12.12 13.96
N GLU A 273 11.31 13.08 14.82
CA GLU A 273 10.85 12.77 16.17
C GLU A 273 9.66 11.81 16.17
N GLY A 274 9.50 11.09 17.27
CA GLY A 274 8.43 10.14 17.46
C GLY A 274 7.07 10.79 17.68
N ILE A 275 6.03 9.94 17.71
CA ILE A 275 4.64 10.33 17.90
C ILE A 275 4.08 9.58 19.11
N LYS A 276 3.52 10.33 20.08
CA LYS A 276 2.84 9.81 21.26
C LYS A 276 1.36 10.18 21.22
N GLY A 277 0.53 9.19 20.91
CA GLY A 277 -0.87 9.44 20.63
C GLY A 277 -1.06 10.35 19.41
N LYS A 278 -1.45 11.63 19.62
CA LYS A 278 -1.61 12.64 18.56
C LYS A 278 -0.57 13.76 18.63
N LEU A 279 0.37 13.68 19.53
CA LEU A 279 1.38 14.72 19.82
C LEU A 279 2.77 14.20 19.49
N ASN A 280 3.69 15.13 19.29
CA ASN A 280 5.11 14.82 19.18
C ASN A 280 5.62 14.25 20.51
N SER A 281 6.47 13.22 20.45
CA SER A 281 6.98 12.55 21.67
C SER A 281 8.14 13.27 22.34
N HIS A 282 8.78 14.24 21.65
CA HIS A 282 10.03 14.89 22.06
C HIS A 282 11.21 13.92 22.26
N SER A 283 11.16 12.79 21.57
CA SER A 283 12.21 11.78 21.53
C SER A 283 12.35 11.26 20.10
N SER A 284 13.45 10.57 19.81
CA SER A 284 13.63 9.91 18.50
C SER A 284 12.52 8.88 18.24
N SER A 285 12.15 8.70 16.97
CA SER A 285 11.37 7.53 16.59
C SER A 285 12.12 6.25 16.85
N TRP A 286 13.45 6.24 16.68
CA TRP A 286 14.29 5.04 16.62
C TRP A 286 15.40 5.05 17.66
N THR A 287 15.76 3.83 18.09
CA THR A 287 16.94 3.57 18.91
C THR A 287 17.80 2.48 18.26
N TYR A 288 19.08 2.49 18.58
CA TYR A 288 20.01 1.40 18.32
C TYR A 288 20.83 1.11 19.56
N LEU A 289 20.93 -0.14 19.99
CA LEU A 289 21.56 -0.57 21.25
C LEU A 289 21.08 0.27 22.45
N GLN A 290 19.75 0.50 22.53
CA GLN A 290 19.06 1.29 23.54
C GLN A 290 19.41 2.80 23.56
N LYS A 291 20.16 3.31 22.59
CA LYS A 291 20.49 4.73 22.45
C LYS A 291 19.60 5.38 21.38
N GLU A 292 19.04 6.54 21.68
CA GLU A 292 18.29 7.31 20.70
C GLU A 292 19.17 7.71 19.52
N LEU A 293 18.69 7.49 18.29
CA LEU A 293 19.31 8.04 17.11
C LEU A 293 19.03 9.53 17.02
N PRO A 294 19.95 10.35 16.54
CA PRO A 294 19.71 11.77 16.33
C PRO A 294 18.46 11.99 15.46
N TYR A 295 17.65 12.98 15.79
CA TYR A 295 16.38 13.22 15.13
C TYR A 295 16.10 14.71 14.95
N GLN A 296 15.28 14.99 13.93
CA GLN A 296 14.73 16.32 13.67
C GLN A 296 13.36 16.46 14.31
N LYS A 297 13.14 17.59 15.01
CA LYS A 297 11.82 17.90 15.57
C LYS A 297 10.82 18.18 14.44
N PHE A 298 9.67 17.56 14.51
CA PHE A 298 8.57 17.82 13.58
C PHE A 298 7.83 19.09 14.05
N GLN A 299 8.06 20.20 13.37
CA GLN A 299 7.41 21.47 13.67
C GLN A 299 6.32 21.75 12.62
N LEU A 300 5.07 21.65 13.02
CA LEU A 300 3.91 21.89 12.15
C LEU A 300 3.98 23.28 11.48
N GLY A 301 4.47 24.29 12.19
CA GLY A 301 4.68 25.63 11.64
C GLY A 301 5.65 25.64 10.47
N ASN A 302 6.73 24.89 10.56
CA ASN A 302 7.73 24.76 9.51
C ASN A 302 7.16 24.05 8.28
N TYR A 303 6.37 23.00 8.49
CA TYR A 303 5.64 22.32 7.44
C TYR A 303 4.68 23.28 6.70
N LEU A 304 3.91 24.07 7.42
CA LEU A 304 2.98 25.04 6.84
C LEU A 304 3.73 26.16 6.09
N LEU A 305 4.85 26.65 6.61
CA LEU A 305 5.69 27.65 5.94
C LEU A 305 6.29 27.12 4.64
N ASN A 306 6.75 25.87 4.62
CA ASN A 306 7.24 25.23 3.40
C ASN A 306 6.10 25.09 2.38
N LYS A 307 4.94 24.57 2.80
CA LYS A 307 3.78 24.34 1.93
C LYS A 307 3.19 25.60 1.31
N PHE A 308 3.09 26.70 2.07
CA PHE A 308 2.45 27.94 1.62
C PHE A 308 3.40 28.98 1.05
N PHE A 309 4.66 28.95 1.44
CA PHE A 309 5.63 29.99 1.09
C PHE A 309 6.90 29.46 0.43
N GLY A 310 7.01 28.16 0.19
CA GLY A 310 8.20 27.54 -0.42
C GLY A 310 9.50 27.76 0.38
N LYS A 311 9.40 28.11 1.67
CA LYS A 311 10.57 28.28 2.52
C LYS A 311 11.14 26.93 2.91
N HIS A 312 12.26 26.58 2.31
CA HIS A 312 13.06 25.44 2.74
C HIS A 312 13.60 25.70 4.14
N ILE A 313 13.20 24.90 5.11
CA ILE A 313 13.74 24.96 6.46
C ILE A 313 14.94 24.02 6.49
N PRO A 314 16.12 24.49 6.92
CA PRO A 314 17.29 23.64 6.99
C PRO A 314 17.02 22.42 7.87
N GLU A 315 17.32 21.25 7.34
CA GLU A 315 17.31 20.01 8.09
C GLU A 315 18.46 20.01 9.11
N ASP A 316 18.23 19.41 10.29
CA ASP A 316 19.31 19.21 11.26
C ASP A 316 20.26 18.15 10.69
N SER A 317 21.46 18.54 10.30
CA SER A 317 22.46 17.65 9.70
C SER A 317 22.78 16.42 10.57
N ARG A 318 22.55 16.50 11.88
CA ARG A 318 22.74 15.37 12.81
C ARG A 318 21.62 14.32 12.66
N ALA A 319 20.44 14.71 12.21
CA ALA A 319 19.31 13.83 11.99
C ALA A 319 19.34 13.18 10.59
N GLN A 320 20.24 13.61 9.72
CA GLN A 320 20.38 13.07 8.36
C GLN A 320 20.82 11.60 8.42
N ILE A 321 20.16 10.77 7.62
CA ILE A 321 20.49 9.33 7.51
C ILE A 321 21.71 9.19 6.60
N ASP A 322 22.74 8.53 7.07
CA ASP A 322 23.99 8.31 6.32
C ASP A 322 23.81 7.20 5.26
N VAL A 323 23.13 7.55 4.17
CA VAL A 323 22.85 6.60 3.07
C VAL A 323 24.12 6.17 2.31
N SER A 324 25.26 6.82 2.53
CA SER A 324 26.54 6.42 1.91
C SER A 324 27.06 5.06 2.38
N LYS A 325 26.50 4.56 3.47
CA LYS A 325 26.82 3.22 4.05
C LYS A 325 25.97 2.10 3.49
N ILE A 326 24.90 2.41 2.77
CA ILE A 326 23.98 1.42 2.21
C ILE A 326 24.56 0.92 0.88
N ALA A 327 24.86 -0.34 0.78
CA ALA A 327 25.30 -0.98 -0.46
C ALA A 327 24.12 -1.54 -1.28
N SER A 328 23.02 -1.94 -0.63
CA SER A 328 21.84 -2.53 -1.27
C SER A 328 21.27 -1.65 -2.38
N PRO A 329 20.95 -2.20 -3.56
CA PRO A 329 20.19 -1.51 -4.58
C PRO A 329 18.89 -0.89 -4.06
N LEU A 330 18.56 0.33 -4.50
CA LEU A 330 17.40 1.10 -4.02
C LEU A 330 16.38 1.38 -5.13
N LEU A 331 15.09 1.20 -4.85
CA LEU A 331 14.00 1.84 -5.57
C LEU A 331 13.32 2.87 -4.67
N LEU A 332 13.34 4.14 -5.07
CA LEU A 332 12.71 5.24 -4.35
C LEU A 332 11.44 5.70 -5.08
N LEU A 333 10.32 5.71 -4.39
CA LEU A 333 9.03 6.14 -4.92
C LEU A 333 8.52 7.33 -4.06
N GLY A 334 8.24 8.46 -4.68
CA GLY A 334 7.77 9.64 -3.95
C GLY A 334 6.91 10.55 -4.80
N SER A 335 6.37 11.59 -4.20
CA SER A 335 5.51 12.56 -4.89
C SER A 335 5.95 14.00 -4.62
N ASP A 336 5.87 14.84 -5.64
CA ASP A 336 6.13 16.27 -5.55
C ASP A 336 5.03 17.01 -4.76
N VAL A 337 3.85 16.39 -4.65
CA VAL A 337 2.70 16.92 -3.91
C VAL A 337 2.47 16.21 -2.59
N ASP A 338 3.51 15.56 -2.05
CA ASP A 338 3.47 14.94 -0.72
C ASP A 338 3.10 15.97 0.34
N GLU A 339 2.02 15.71 1.09
CA GLU A 339 1.47 16.65 2.07
C GLU A 339 1.93 16.37 3.51
N ILE A 340 2.72 15.32 3.71
CA ILE A 340 3.25 14.95 5.04
C ILE A 340 4.68 15.48 5.20
N TRP A 341 5.54 15.17 4.22
CA TRP A 341 6.89 15.72 4.08
C TRP A 341 7.30 15.78 2.61
N ASN A 342 8.41 16.44 2.32
CA ASN A 342 8.86 16.58 0.93
C ASN A 342 9.63 15.33 0.49
N ALA A 343 8.89 14.23 0.18
CA ALA A 343 9.51 12.98 -0.28
C ALA A 343 10.31 13.15 -1.57
N SER A 344 9.90 14.05 -2.47
CA SER A 344 10.62 14.33 -3.71
C SER A 344 12.00 14.92 -3.44
N SER A 345 12.09 15.89 -2.55
CA SER A 345 13.39 16.48 -2.13
C SER A 345 14.25 15.48 -1.36
N ALA A 346 13.63 14.67 -0.50
CA ALA A 346 14.35 13.61 0.20
C ALA A 346 14.96 12.58 -0.77
N ILE A 347 14.26 12.24 -1.86
CA ILE A 347 14.80 11.39 -2.94
C ILE A 347 16.04 12.03 -3.57
N ASP A 348 16.01 13.32 -3.90
CA ASP A 348 17.17 14.01 -4.48
C ASP A 348 18.38 13.99 -3.55
N ASP A 349 18.14 14.24 -2.26
CA ASP A 349 19.20 14.18 -1.25
C ASP A 349 19.78 12.77 -1.10
N ILE A 350 18.94 11.75 -1.01
CA ILE A 350 19.35 10.35 -0.94
C ILE A 350 20.20 10.00 -2.18
N ILE A 351 19.77 10.34 -3.39
CA ILE A 351 20.51 10.08 -4.63
C ILE A 351 21.90 10.73 -4.58
N SER A 352 21.99 11.96 -4.09
CA SER A 352 23.25 12.72 -4.06
C SER A 352 24.30 12.14 -3.12
N HIS A 353 23.88 11.43 -2.08
CA HIS A 353 24.76 10.87 -1.04
C HIS A 353 24.97 9.34 -1.14
N TYR A 354 24.09 8.65 -1.87
CA TYR A 354 24.16 7.20 -2.04
C TYR A 354 25.38 6.78 -2.85
N LYS A 355 26.08 5.70 -2.41
CA LYS A 355 27.30 5.18 -3.02
C LYS A 355 27.22 3.68 -3.33
N GLY A 356 26.05 3.07 -3.17
CA GLY A 356 25.85 1.65 -3.41
C GLY A 356 25.78 1.28 -4.90
N GLU A 357 25.33 0.06 -5.18
CA GLU A 357 25.40 -0.54 -6.52
C GLU A 357 24.49 0.14 -7.56
N SER A 358 23.23 0.37 -7.20
CA SER A 358 22.27 0.99 -8.11
C SER A 358 21.13 1.68 -7.37
N ILE A 359 20.62 2.75 -7.96
CA ILE A 359 19.48 3.49 -7.45
C ILE A 359 18.52 3.82 -8.60
N LEU A 360 17.28 3.42 -8.46
CA LEU A 360 16.19 3.82 -9.35
C LEU A 360 15.21 4.69 -8.56
N PHE A 361 14.57 5.60 -9.22
CA PHE A 361 13.56 6.44 -8.58
C PHE A 361 12.42 6.80 -9.52
N LYS A 362 11.25 7.06 -8.94
CA LYS A 362 10.10 7.63 -9.62
C LYS A 362 9.48 8.72 -8.75
N LYS A 363 9.18 9.86 -9.36
CA LYS A 363 8.50 10.98 -8.74
C LYS A 363 7.15 11.18 -9.42
N TYR A 364 6.11 11.28 -8.63
CA TYR A 364 4.72 11.39 -9.07
C TYR A 364 4.15 12.77 -8.74
N HIS A 365 3.12 13.20 -9.47
CA HIS A 365 2.62 14.58 -9.41
C HIS A 365 1.23 14.70 -8.79
N GLU A 366 0.47 13.60 -8.67
CA GLU A 366 -0.92 13.62 -8.18
C GLU A 366 -1.17 12.74 -6.94
N THR A 367 -0.35 11.72 -6.69
CA THR A 367 -0.65 10.72 -5.66
C THR A 367 -0.39 11.18 -4.22
N GLY A 368 0.40 12.20 -4.01
CA GLY A 368 0.78 12.68 -2.67
C GLY A 368 1.51 11.61 -1.86
N HIS A 369 1.34 11.66 -0.54
CA HIS A 369 2.00 10.72 0.39
C HIS A 369 1.47 9.28 0.31
N MET A 370 0.32 9.07 -0.32
CA MET A 370 -0.41 7.80 -0.27
C MET A 370 -0.26 6.99 -1.56
N LEU A 371 0.96 6.88 -2.08
CA LEU A 371 1.32 5.90 -3.11
C LEU A 371 1.03 4.49 -2.59
N THR A 372 0.34 3.65 -3.38
CA THR A 372 -0.14 2.36 -2.87
C THR A 372 -0.28 1.29 -3.94
N ILE A 373 -0.97 0.20 -3.56
CA ILE A 373 -1.37 -0.90 -4.41
C ILE A 373 -2.20 -0.37 -5.59
N ALA A 374 -1.98 -0.94 -6.77
CA ALA A 374 -2.71 -0.62 -7.98
C ALA A 374 -4.24 -0.68 -7.80
N TYR A 375 -4.94 0.24 -8.44
CA TYR A 375 -6.41 0.33 -8.52
C TYR A 375 -7.17 0.58 -7.21
N GLN A 376 -6.53 0.55 -6.05
CA GLN A 376 -7.24 0.80 -4.78
C GLN A 376 -7.73 2.24 -4.67
N PRO A 377 -8.98 2.48 -4.22
CA PRO A 377 -9.53 3.82 -4.03
C PRO A 377 -8.62 4.71 -3.19
N ASN A 378 -8.37 5.92 -3.69
CA ASN A 378 -7.62 6.93 -2.97
C ASN A 378 -8.34 8.28 -3.07
N HIS A 379 -9.08 8.65 -2.02
CA HIS A 379 -9.92 9.84 -2.01
C HIS A 379 -9.29 11.05 -1.30
N ARG A 380 -8.07 10.94 -0.83
CA ARG A 380 -7.35 12.03 -0.15
C ARG A 380 -6.95 13.14 -1.11
N TYR A 381 -6.60 12.78 -2.35
CA TYR A 381 -6.13 13.69 -3.39
C TYR A 381 -7.16 13.71 -4.51
N ARG A 382 -7.63 14.89 -4.95
CA ARG A 382 -8.86 14.96 -5.73
C ARG A 382 -8.73 15.69 -7.06
N LYS A 383 -7.55 15.96 -7.58
CA LYS A 383 -7.46 16.78 -8.79
C LYS A 383 -7.81 15.96 -10.04
N ASP A 384 -7.06 14.94 -10.33
CA ASP A 384 -7.35 14.03 -11.44
C ASP A 384 -7.29 12.58 -10.97
N TRP A 385 -8.45 11.97 -10.77
CA TRP A 385 -8.52 10.58 -10.29
C TRP A 385 -7.93 9.58 -11.29
N ARG A 386 -7.90 9.90 -12.62
CA ARG A 386 -7.31 9.01 -13.62
C ARG A 386 -5.78 9.01 -13.52
N LEU A 387 -5.21 10.20 -13.40
CA LEU A 387 -3.77 10.34 -13.21
C LEU A 387 -3.34 9.71 -11.87
N LEU A 388 -4.11 9.95 -10.81
CA LEU A 388 -3.92 9.33 -9.50
C LEU A 388 -3.94 7.79 -9.59
N MET A 389 -4.91 7.19 -10.29
CA MET A 389 -4.98 5.76 -10.52
C MET A 389 -3.77 5.27 -11.33
N LYS A 390 -3.42 5.96 -12.42
CA LYS A 390 -2.27 5.62 -13.29
C LYS A 390 -0.96 5.63 -12.50
N GLU A 391 -0.73 6.63 -11.65
CA GLU A 391 0.46 6.72 -10.80
C GLU A 391 0.51 5.60 -9.77
N SER A 392 -0.63 5.23 -9.16
CA SER A 392 -0.72 4.10 -8.24
C SER A 392 -0.39 2.77 -8.94
N VAL A 393 -0.90 2.58 -10.17
CA VAL A 393 -0.60 1.40 -11.00
C VAL A 393 0.89 1.35 -11.33
N ASP A 394 1.44 2.46 -11.82
CA ASP A 394 2.87 2.53 -12.19
C ASP A 394 3.79 2.28 -11.00
N SER A 395 3.51 2.86 -9.82
CA SER A 395 4.32 2.67 -8.62
C SER A 395 4.26 1.24 -8.09
N TRP A 396 3.08 0.62 -8.15
CA TRP A 396 2.90 -0.75 -7.69
C TRP A 396 3.62 -1.76 -8.58
N PHE A 397 3.45 -1.67 -9.89
CA PHE A 397 4.15 -2.55 -10.81
C PHE A 397 5.64 -2.27 -10.89
N ALA A 398 6.10 -1.02 -10.67
CA ALA A 398 7.52 -0.73 -10.49
C ALA A 398 8.08 -1.47 -9.28
N THR A 399 7.33 -1.53 -8.16
CA THR A 399 7.72 -2.29 -6.96
C THR A 399 7.86 -3.79 -7.26
N ILE A 400 6.85 -4.38 -7.93
CA ILE A 400 6.86 -5.81 -8.30
C ILE A 400 8.04 -6.12 -9.22
N ASN A 401 8.18 -5.36 -10.31
CA ASN A 401 9.26 -5.55 -11.30
C ASN A 401 10.64 -5.40 -10.67
N TYR A 402 10.79 -4.47 -9.72
CA TYR A 402 12.05 -4.27 -9.03
C TYR A 402 12.43 -5.50 -8.17
N PHE A 403 11.50 -6.04 -7.42
CA PHE A 403 11.71 -7.27 -6.68
C PHE A 403 11.94 -8.47 -7.61
N ASP A 404 11.19 -8.58 -8.72
CA ASP A 404 11.41 -9.66 -9.70
C ASP A 404 12.83 -9.61 -10.26
N THR A 405 13.33 -8.42 -10.61
CA THR A 405 14.69 -8.24 -11.15
C THR A 405 15.76 -8.59 -10.12
N HIS A 406 15.65 -8.09 -8.88
CA HIS A 406 16.72 -8.25 -7.88
C HIS A 406 16.64 -9.55 -7.07
N LEU A 407 15.45 -10.13 -6.93
CA LEU A 407 15.27 -11.32 -6.09
C LEU A 407 14.99 -12.61 -6.89
N LYS A 408 14.44 -12.51 -8.11
CA LYS A 408 14.19 -13.68 -8.97
C LYS A 408 15.10 -13.77 -10.16
N ASN A 409 15.89 -12.72 -10.45
CA ASN A 409 16.75 -12.60 -11.64
C ASN A 409 15.95 -12.68 -12.95
N LEU A 410 14.77 -12.04 -13.00
CA LEU A 410 13.86 -11.97 -14.17
C LEU A 410 14.01 -10.63 -14.90
#